data_4bb8920ea1a964efe3e2c0bc2973ca39
#
_entry.id   4bb8920ea1a964efe3e2c0bc2973ca39
#
_cell.length_a   1.000
_cell.length_b   1.000
_cell.length_c   1.000
_cell.angle_alpha   90.00
_cell.angle_beta   90.00
_cell.angle_gamma   90.00
#
_symmetry.space_group_name_H-M   'P 1'
#
loop_
_entity.id
_entity.type
_entity.pdbx_description
1 polymer ?
#
loop_
_entity_poly.entity_id
_entity_poly.type
_entity_poly.pdbx_seq_one_letter_code
_entity_poly.pdbx_strand_id
1 'polypeptide(L)'
;MSHPAPEAPAAESLDFIREIAQEDLRSGKHPVIVTRFPPEPNGYLHIGHAKSICLNFGLALEHPGSRCHLRFDDTNPAKEDIEYVESIQEDVHWLGFDWGTHLFHASDYFDQIHDFALELIAKGLSYVCDLPVEEVRATRGTLTEPGTNSPYRTRTPEENLDLFARMRAGEFPDGSRTLRAKIDMASPNMNLRDPVIYRIKKVPHDRTGDKWCIYPTYDMAHGYSDALEGITHSICTLEFEAHRPLYDWLIDHVSAPCHPRQIEFSRLNLTYTVMSKRKLLELVEKGLVDGWDDPRMPTISGLRRRGYTPSGIRSFCHHIGVTKYNSITDMGLLEAAVREDLNKTAPRFLGVLRPLKFTITNWPAGQIEPLEAAINPADPESGTRQIPFTGELLIEQDDFMEEPTPGYFRLAPGRTARLRHGYNVTCEDVIKDDTGRVIELRGPYDPESRHSKPKKGTAVIHWLSAAHAVPAEVRLYDRLLTVPDPNDIPDGTDWTSTLNPESLDILGQAHVEPAALTSPGTFQFERLGYFCQDSKHSQPGKPVLNRTVTLKDTWAKAQAKV
;
A
#
# COMPACT_ATOMS: atom_id res chain seq x y z
N MET A 1 8.18 -48.55 -20.92
CA MET A 1 8.13 -47.90 -19.60
C MET A 1 7.21 -46.69 -19.73
N SER A 2 6.01 -46.80 -19.24
CA SER A 2 5.00 -45.72 -19.28
C SER A 2 5.37 -44.63 -18.27
N HIS A 3 5.57 -43.41 -18.72
CA HIS A 3 5.69 -42.26 -17.85
C HIS A 3 4.36 -42.05 -17.10
N PRO A 4 4.36 -41.82 -15.78
CA PRO A 4 3.15 -41.42 -15.08
C PRO A 4 2.67 -40.07 -15.61
N ALA A 5 1.36 -39.94 -15.76
CA ALA A 5 0.73 -38.66 -16.11
C ALA A 5 1.09 -37.57 -15.07
N PRO A 6 1.23 -36.30 -15.47
CA PRO A 6 1.49 -35.22 -14.51
C PRO A 6 0.36 -35.18 -13.49
N GLU A 7 0.71 -35.26 -12.20
CA GLU A 7 -0.24 -35.01 -11.11
C GLU A 7 -0.93 -33.68 -11.32
N ALA A 8 -2.26 -33.67 -11.20
CA ALA A 8 -3.02 -32.44 -11.19
C ALA A 8 -2.47 -31.52 -10.07
N PRO A 9 -2.34 -30.21 -10.31
CA PRO A 9 -1.88 -29.29 -9.27
C PRO A 9 -2.74 -29.47 -8.04
N ALA A 10 -2.09 -29.65 -6.88
CA ALA A 10 -2.77 -29.77 -5.60
C ALA A 10 -3.70 -28.55 -5.46
N ALA A 11 -4.98 -28.80 -5.14
CA ALA A 11 -5.92 -27.73 -4.88
C ALA A 11 -5.32 -26.82 -3.81
N GLU A 12 -5.18 -25.51 -4.10
CA GLU A 12 -4.71 -24.55 -3.10
C GLU A 12 -5.61 -24.66 -1.88
N SER A 13 -5.00 -24.80 -0.68
CA SER A 13 -5.76 -24.85 0.55
C SER A 13 -6.43 -23.48 0.77
N LEU A 14 -7.73 -23.48 0.95
CA LEU A 14 -8.50 -22.28 1.24
C LEU A 14 -8.11 -21.71 2.61
N ASP A 15 -8.11 -20.40 2.74
CA ASP A 15 -8.09 -19.79 4.06
C ASP A 15 -9.45 -19.94 4.76
N PHE A 16 -9.47 -19.75 6.07
CA PHE A 16 -10.66 -19.99 6.90
C PHE A 16 -11.86 -19.09 6.55
N ILE A 17 -11.64 -17.90 5.96
CA ILE A 17 -12.73 -17.00 5.53
C ILE A 17 -13.38 -17.56 4.27
N ARG A 18 -12.58 -18.02 3.31
CA ARG A 18 -13.06 -18.67 2.09
C ARG A 18 -13.76 -20.00 2.41
N GLU A 19 -13.27 -20.77 3.38
CA GLU A 19 -13.95 -21.97 3.87
C GLU A 19 -15.35 -21.64 4.43
N ILE A 20 -15.47 -20.59 5.26
CA ILE A 20 -16.75 -20.12 5.81
C ILE A 20 -17.70 -19.71 4.68
N ALA A 21 -17.22 -18.88 3.74
CA ALA A 21 -18.05 -18.38 2.63
C ALA A 21 -18.56 -19.53 1.74
N GLN A 22 -17.70 -20.50 1.41
CA GLN A 22 -18.09 -21.67 0.64
C GLN A 22 -19.09 -22.55 1.37
N GLU A 23 -18.94 -22.76 2.67
CA GLU A 23 -19.89 -23.51 3.47
C GLU A 23 -21.24 -22.80 3.57
N ASP A 24 -21.27 -21.50 3.77
CA ASP A 24 -22.50 -20.72 3.84
C ASP A 24 -23.26 -20.71 2.49
N LEU A 25 -22.56 -20.71 1.35
CA LEU A 25 -23.15 -20.91 0.01
C LEU A 25 -23.65 -22.36 -0.18
N ARG A 26 -22.82 -23.36 0.15
CA ARG A 26 -23.15 -24.78 -0.04
C ARG A 26 -24.34 -25.23 0.80
N SER A 27 -24.46 -24.72 2.02
CA SER A 27 -25.59 -25.01 2.92
C SER A 27 -26.87 -24.26 2.53
N GLY A 28 -26.79 -23.30 1.61
CA GLY A 28 -27.91 -22.43 1.22
C GLY A 28 -28.26 -21.37 2.28
N LYS A 29 -27.39 -21.14 3.26
CA LYS A 29 -27.58 -20.09 4.25
C LYS A 29 -27.61 -18.70 3.60
N HIS A 30 -26.75 -18.49 2.62
CA HIS A 30 -26.74 -17.30 1.78
C HIS A 30 -26.74 -17.69 0.30
N PRO A 31 -27.57 -17.05 -0.54
CA PRO A 31 -27.58 -17.31 -1.99
C PRO A 31 -26.36 -16.70 -2.70
N VAL A 32 -25.79 -15.66 -2.12
CA VAL A 32 -24.61 -14.92 -2.62
C VAL A 32 -23.78 -14.40 -1.44
N ILE A 33 -22.53 -14.07 -1.68
CA ILE A 33 -21.65 -13.40 -0.72
C ILE A 33 -21.76 -11.89 -0.93
N VAL A 34 -22.08 -11.17 0.13
CA VAL A 34 -22.06 -9.70 0.16
C VAL A 34 -21.08 -9.27 1.25
N THR A 35 -20.00 -8.65 0.82
CA THR A 35 -18.97 -8.08 1.71
C THR A 35 -18.97 -6.56 1.61
N ARG A 36 -18.17 -5.88 2.39
CA ARG A 36 -17.94 -4.45 2.26
C ARG A 36 -16.52 -4.07 2.68
N PHE A 37 -15.99 -2.99 2.10
CA PHE A 37 -14.83 -2.27 2.57
C PHE A 37 -15.30 -0.92 3.14
N PRO A 38 -15.23 -0.70 4.48
CA PRO A 38 -15.82 0.47 5.13
C PRO A 38 -14.76 1.45 5.66
N PRO A 39 -14.02 2.18 4.80
CA PRO A 39 -13.01 3.12 5.27
C PRO A 39 -13.65 4.36 5.93
N GLU A 40 -13.03 4.84 7.02
CA GLU A 40 -13.28 6.18 7.54
C GLU A 40 -12.57 7.20 6.65
N PRO A 41 -13.25 8.23 6.08
CA PRO A 41 -12.66 9.19 5.14
C PRO A 41 -11.84 10.26 5.87
N ASN A 42 -10.79 9.84 6.57
CA ASN A 42 -9.97 10.66 7.45
C ASN A 42 -8.45 10.49 7.20
N GLY A 43 -8.05 9.98 6.04
CA GLY A 43 -6.65 9.83 5.59
C GLY A 43 -6.50 8.91 4.40
N TYR A 44 -5.31 8.91 3.83
CA TYR A 44 -4.94 8.07 2.70
C TYR A 44 -4.86 6.59 3.09
N LEU A 45 -5.23 5.72 2.16
CA LEU A 45 -5.09 4.27 2.34
C LEU A 45 -3.62 3.86 2.28
N HIS A 46 -3.28 2.82 3.02
CA HIS A 46 -1.95 2.21 3.00
C HIS A 46 -2.04 0.72 2.65
N ILE A 47 -0.89 0.08 2.47
CA ILE A 47 -0.79 -1.34 2.08
C ILE A 47 -1.59 -2.29 2.98
N GLY A 48 -1.80 -1.95 4.26
CA GLY A 48 -2.67 -2.72 5.16
C GLY A 48 -4.13 -2.70 4.72
N HIS A 49 -4.61 -1.56 4.20
CA HIS A 49 -5.95 -1.47 3.61
C HIS A 49 -6.03 -2.23 2.29
N ALA A 50 -4.95 -2.26 1.48
CA ALA A 50 -4.91 -3.06 0.26
C ALA A 50 -5.16 -4.56 0.54
N LYS A 51 -4.63 -5.11 1.66
CA LYS A 51 -4.93 -6.49 2.09
C LYS A 51 -6.44 -6.69 2.33
N SER A 52 -7.09 -5.75 3.03
CA SER A 52 -8.54 -5.81 3.30
C SER A 52 -9.36 -5.66 2.01
N ILE A 53 -8.97 -4.73 1.13
CA ILE A 53 -9.62 -4.53 -0.18
C ILE A 53 -9.52 -5.82 -1.01
N CYS A 54 -8.31 -6.37 -1.17
CA CYS A 54 -8.09 -7.62 -1.93
C CYS A 54 -8.89 -8.79 -1.37
N LEU A 55 -9.04 -8.88 -0.04
CA LEU A 55 -9.84 -9.93 0.60
C LEU A 55 -11.34 -9.74 0.33
N ASN A 56 -11.90 -8.57 0.62
CA ASN A 56 -13.33 -8.32 0.52
C ASN A 56 -13.83 -8.34 -0.94
N PHE A 57 -13.16 -7.62 -1.83
CA PHE A 57 -13.50 -7.62 -3.26
C PHE A 57 -13.14 -8.94 -3.93
N GLY A 58 -11.98 -9.53 -3.59
CA GLY A 58 -11.55 -10.82 -4.13
C GLY A 58 -12.55 -11.92 -3.81
N LEU A 59 -12.97 -12.05 -2.55
CA LEU A 59 -13.98 -13.03 -2.14
C LEU A 59 -15.30 -12.87 -2.91
N ALA A 60 -15.75 -11.64 -3.14
CA ALA A 60 -16.95 -11.38 -3.92
C ALA A 60 -16.77 -11.79 -5.40
N LEU A 61 -15.61 -11.52 -6.00
CA LEU A 61 -15.31 -11.87 -7.40
C LEU A 61 -15.16 -13.39 -7.62
N GLU A 62 -14.78 -14.14 -6.60
CA GLU A 62 -14.64 -15.60 -6.66
C GLU A 62 -16.00 -16.33 -6.78
N HIS A 63 -17.12 -15.67 -6.49
CA HIS A 63 -18.46 -16.26 -6.43
C HIS A 63 -19.44 -15.49 -7.33
N PRO A 64 -20.02 -16.14 -8.37
CA PRO A 64 -20.98 -15.49 -9.28
C PRO A 64 -22.18 -14.86 -8.56
N GLY A 65 -22.53 -13.63 -8.92
CA GLY A 65 -23.63 -12.88 -8.33
C GLY A 65 -23.32 -12.21 -6.99
N SER A 66 -22.15 -12.49 -6.43
CA SER A 66 -21.66 -11.85 -5.20
C SER A 66 -21.11 -10.45 -5.48
N ARG A 67 -20.99 -9.63 -4.43
CA ARG A 67 -20.52 -8.25 -4.56
C ARG A 67 -19.85 -7.74 -3.31
N CYS A 68 -19.02 -6.71 -3.46
CA CYS A 68 -18.44 -5.97 -2.35
C CYS A 68 -18.90 -4.51 -2.41
N HIS A 69 -19.41 -3.98 -1.31
CA HIS A 69 -19.77 -2.58 -1.18
C HIS A 69 -18.55 -1.72 -0.78
N LEU A 70 -18.46 -0.50 -1.30
CA LEU A 70 -17.65 0.55 -0.72
C LEU A 70 -18.55 1.42 0.14
N ARG A 71 -18.31 1.45 1.46
CA ARG A 71 -19.09 2.28 2.38
C ARG A 71 -18.18 3.19 3.17
N PHE A 72 -18.33 4.47 3.04
CA PHE A 72 -17.63 5.41 3.90
C PHE A 72 -18.25 5.45 5.30
N ASP A 73 -17.43 5.22 6.33
CA ASP A 73 -17.83 5.42 7.73
C ASP A 73 -17.64 6.90 8.08
N ASP A 74 -18.61 7.70 7.67
CA ASP A 74 -18.68 9.15 7.86
C ASP A 74 -19.51 9.52 9.11
N THR A 75 -19.23 8.86 10.26
CA THR A 75 -19.92 9.10 11.53
C THR A 75 -19.29 10.20 12.37
N ASN A 76 -18.16 10.74 11.96
CA ASN A 76 -17.41 11.74 12.73
C ASN A 76 -17.11 13.01 11.94
N PRO A 77 -18.05 13.98 11.86
CA PRO A 77 -18.00 15.14 10.99
C PRO A 77 -16.79 16.07 11.21
N ALA A 78 -16.03 15.91 12.31
CA ALA A 78 -14.87 16.76 12.60
C ALA A 78 -13.55 16.27 12.02
N LYS A 79 -13.55 15.15 11.29
CA LYS A 79 -12.30 14.51 10.80
C LYS A 79 -12.36 14.09 9.34
N GLU A 80 -13.47 14.30 8.70
CA GLU A 80 -13.74 13.86 7.34
C GLU A 80 -13.33 14.95 6.35
N ASP A 81 -12.80 14.55 5.20
CA ASP A 81 -12.41 15.45 4.13
C ASP A 81 -12.71 14.78 2.78
N ILE A 82 -13.19 15.58 1.85
CA ILE A 82 -13.56 15.14 0.50
C ILE A 82 -12.34 14.63 -0.28
N GLU A 83 -11.15 15.19 0.01
CA GLU A 83 -9.88 14.72 -0.57
C GLU A 83 -9.65 13.24 -0.26
N TYR A 84 -9.94 12.80 0.96
CA TYR A 84 -9.78 11.39 1.34
C TYR A 84 -10.81 10.49 0.68
N VAL A 85 -12.06 10.97 0.52
CA VAL A 85 -13.11 10.22 -0.20
C VAL A 85 -12.69 9.95 -1.64
N GLU A 86 -12.18 10.97 -2.35
CA GLU A 86 -11.71 10.84 -3.73
C GLU A 86 -10.49 9.93 -3.84
N SER A 87 -9.50 10.11 -2.96
CA SER A 87 -8.29 9.29 -2.93
C SER A 87 -8.59 7.80 -2.66
N ILE A 88 -9.52 7.51 -1.74
CA ILE A 88 -9.93 6.14 -1.42
C ILE A 88 -10.58 5.47 -2.63
N GLN A 89 -11.47 6.16 -3.34
CA GLN A 89 -12.10 5.63 -4.55
C GLN A 89 -11.06 5.37 -5.64
N GLU A 90 -10.15 6.32 -5.87
CA GLU A 90 -9.07 6.15 -6.84
C GLU A 90 -8.18 4.95 -6.50
N ASP A 91 -7.83 4.76 -5.23
CA ASP A 91 -6.98 3.66 -4.78
C ASP A 91 -7.64 2.29 -4.96
N VAL A 92 -8.96 2.16 -4.70
CA VAL A 92 -9.71 0.91 -4.92
C VAL A 92 -9.76 0.59 -6.42
N HIS A 93 -10.08 1.57 -7.27
CA HIS A 93 -10.07 1.39 -8.73
C HIS A 93 -8.68 1.06 -9.26
N TRP A 94 -7.65 1.76 -8.78
CA TRP A 94 -6.28 1.49 -9.19
C TRP A 94 -5.84 0.06 -8.82
N LEU A 95 -6.28 -0.46 -7.68
CA LEU A 95 -6.05 -1.87 -7.33
C LEU A 95 -6.78 -2.85 -8.24
N GLY A 96 -7.64 -2.38 -9.14
CA GLY A 96 -8.38 -3.19 -10.13
C GLY A 96 -9.73 -3.69 -9.63
N PHE A 97 -10.31 -3.03 -8.63
CA PHE A 97 -11.61 -3.37 -8.08
C PHE A 97 -12.66 -2.29 -8.39
N ASP A 98 -13.91 -2.70 -8.44
CA ASP A 98 -15.04 -1.83 -8.69
C ASP A 98 -16.22 -2.28 -7.80
N TRP A 99 -16.89 -1.30 -7.20
CA TRP A 99 -18.09 -1.51 -6.39
C TRP A 99 -19.38 -1.35 -7.20
N GLY A 100 -19.29 -0.96 -8.48
CA GLY A 100 -20.44 -0.69 -9.35
C GLY A 100 -21.36 0.41 -8.78
N THR A 101 -22.62 0.08 -8.54
CA THR A 101 -23.60 1.00 -7.94
C THR A 101 -23.65 0.94 -6.40
N HIS A 102 -22.77 0.16 -5.77
CA HIS A 102 -22.80 -0.11 -4.32
C HIS A 102 -21.82 0.78 -3.55
N LEU A 103 -21.95 2.11 -3.76
CA LEU A 103 -21.27 3.14 -2.98
C LEU A 103 -22.26 3.69 -1.96
N PHE A 104 -21.89 3.59 -0.68
CA PHE A 104 -22.73 3.98 0.44
C PHE A 104 -21.94 4.84 1.44
N HIS A 105 -22.68 5.53 2.30
CA HIS A 105 -22.15 6.28 3.43
C HIS A 105 -22.95 5.92 4.68
N ALA A 106 -22.31 5.86 5.84
CA ALA A 106 -23.02 5.64 7.10
C ALA A 106 -24.09 6.74 7.33
N SER A 107 -23.82 7.97 6.87
CA SER A 107 -24.76 9.08 6.92
C SER A 107 -26.05 8.88 6.09
N ASP A 108 -26.06 7.97 5.12
CA ASP A 108 -27.27 7.61 4.37
C ASP A 108 -28.31 6.94 5.29
N TYR A 109 -27.88 6.37 6.39
CA TYR A 109 -28.67 5.57 7.32
C TYR A 109 -28.91 6.26 8.67
N PHE A 110 -28.53 7.54 8.85
CA PHE A 110 -28.66 8.21 10.15
C PHE A 110 -30.10 8.25 10.67
N ASP A 111 -31.11 8.39 9.81
CA ASP A 111 -32.51 8.34 10.21
C ASP A 111 -32.87 6.93 10.75
N GLN A 112 -32.53 5.86 10.04
CA GLN A 112 -32.80 4.48 10.45
C GLN A 112 -32.03 4.08 11.72
N ILE A 113 -30.75 4.49 11.81
CA ILE A 113 -29.92 4.25 13.00
C ILE A 113 -30.50 4.98 14.22
N HIS A 114 -31.04 6.19 14.02
CA HIS A 114 -31.76 6.92 15.05
C HIS A 114 -33.03 6.19 15.50
N ASP A 115 -33.81 5.63 14.56
CA ASP A 115 -34.99 4.85 14.87
C ASP A 115 -34.65 3.58 15.67
N PHE A 116 -33.56 2.89 15.35
CA PHE A 116 -33.05 1.77 16.16
C PHE A 116 -32.63 2.21 17.57
N ALA A 117 -32.09 3.42 17.73
CA ALA A 117 -31.82 3.97 19.07
C ALA A 117 -33.11 4.20 19.87
N LEU A 118 -34.17 4.73 19.23
CA LEU A 118 -35.48 4.87 19.84
C LEU A 118 -36.06 3.52 20.25
N GLU A 119 -35.92 2.49 19.41
CA GLU A 119 -36.36 1.13 19.71
C GLU A 119 -35.64 0.56 20.93
N LEU A 120 -34.32 0.72 21.06
CA LEU A 120 -33.53 0.32 22.21
C LEU A 120 -33.98 1.05 23.49
N ILE A 121 -34.28 2.36 23.41
CA ILE A 121 -34.79 3.14 24.55
C ILE A 121 -36.16 2.62 24.96
N ALA A 122 -37.10 2.44 24.03
CA ALA A 122 -38.44 1.96 24.29
C ALA A 122 -38.46 0.57 24.94
N LYS A 123 -37.49 -0.29 24.59
CA LYS A 123 -37.28 -1.61 25.22
C LYS A 123 -36.57 -1.54 26.60
N GLY A 124 -36.16 -0.36 27.04
CA GLY A 124 -35.39 -0.19 28.29
C GLY A 124 -33.95 -0.73 28.20
N LEU A 125 -33.43 -0.89 26.99
CA LEU A 125 -32.10 -1.42 26.68
C LEU A 125 -31.05 -0.34 26.44
N SER A 126 -31.42 0.94 26.53
CA SER A 126 -30.48 2.07 26.52
C SER A 126 -31.00 3.20 27.40
N TYR A 127 -30.11 4.10 27.81
CA TYR A 127 -30.45 5.23 28.69
C TYR A 127 -29.56 6.43 28.40
N VAL A 128 -30.10 7.63 28.57
CA VAL A 128 -29.36 8.89 28.51
C VAL A 128 -28.57 9.06 29.81
N CYS A 129 -27.27 9.27 29.65
CA CYS A 129 -26.31 9.45 30.74
C CYS A 129 -25.76 10.87 30.74
N ASP A 130 -25.86 11.57 31.89
CA ASP A 130 -25.41 12.95 32.05
C ASP A 130 -23.98 13.02 32.63
N LEU A 131 -23.29 11.89 32.82
CA LEU A 131 -21.91 11.87 33.28
C LEU A 131 -20.98 12.44 32.18
N PRO A 132 -20.02 13.31 32.55
CA PRO A 132 -18.93 13.71 31.68
C PRO A 132 -18.09 12.49 31.22
N VAL A 133 -17.39 12.63 30.11
CA VAL A 133 -16.59 11.56 29.54
C VAL A 133 -15.60 10.95 30.54
N GLU A 134 -14.96 11.77 31.38
CA GLU A 134 -13.99 11.30 32.38
C GLU A 134 -14.64 10.43 33.45
N GLU A 135 -15.84 10.79 33.88
CA GLU A 135 -16.59 9.99 34.85
C GLU A 135 -17.14 8.70 34.21
N VAL A 136 -17.57 8.76 32.95
CA VAL A 136 -17.95 7.55 32.21
C VAL A 136 -16.76 6.58 32.12
N ARG A 137 -15.55 7.08 31.84
CA ARG A 137 -14.34 6.25 31.84
C ARG A 137 -14.04 5.66 33.22
N ALA A 138 -14.10 6.48 34.25
CA ALA A 138 -13.84 6.03 35.62
C ALA A 138 -14.84 4.95 36.09
N THR A 139 -16.13 5.09 35.74
CA THR A 139 -17.17 4.12 36.13
C THR A 139 -17.06 2.79 35.37
N ARG A 140 -16.35 2.71 34.22
CA ARG A 140 -16.19 1.45 33.48
C ARG A 140 -15.31 0.43 34.17
N GLY A 141 -14.53 0.82 35.19
CA GLY A 141 -13.57 -0.06 35.86
C GLY A 141 -12.36 -0.37 35.02
N THR A 142 -11.68 -1.47 35.36
CA THR A 142 -10.46 -1.94 34.65
C THR A 142 -10.66 -3.35 34.10
N LEU A 143 -9.64 -3.92 33.47
CA LEU A 143 -9.69 -5.31 32.97
C LEU A 143 -9.88 -6.32 34.12
N THR A 144 -9.44 -5.99 35.33
CA THR A 144 -9.50 -6.85 36.53
C THR A 144 -10.59 -6.46 37.54
N GLU A 145 -11.14 -5.24 37.40
CA GLU A 145 -12.16 -4.73 38.30
C GLU A 145 -13.45 -4.43 37.52
N PRO A 146 -14.64 -4.86 38.03
CA PRO A 146 -15.89 -4.56 37.37
C PRO A 146 -16.18 -3.06 37.38
N GLY A 147 -17.00 -2.62 36.44
CA GLY A 147 -17.51 -1.25 36.44
C GLY A 147 -18.64 -1.05 37.45
N THR A 148 -19.00 0.20 37.68
CA THR A 148 -20.12 0.61 38.53
C THR A 148 -21.24 1.21 37.70
N ASN A 149 -22.50 0.98 38.12
CA ASN A 149 -23.65 1.52 37.41
C ASN A 149 -23.65 3.05 37.47
N SER A 150 -23.98 3.70 36.36
CA SER A 150 -24.30 5.12 36.34
C SER A 150 -25.57 5.39 37.18
N PRO A 151 -25.65 6.52 37.92
CA PRO A 151 -26.87 6.93 38.62
C PRO A 151 -28.07 7.12 37.68
N TYR A 152 -27.82 7.35 36.39
CA TYR A 152 -28.84 7.56 35.36
C TYR A 152 -29.35 6.27 34.72
N ARG A 153 -28.78 5.12 35.07
CA ARG A 153 -29.11 3.80 34.48
C ARG A 153 -30.53 3.34 34.79
N THR A 154 -31.17 3.93 35.80
CA THR A 154 -32.52 3.58 36.28
C THR A 154 -33.62 4.49 35.74
N ARG A 155 -33.30 5.47 34.90
CA ARG A 155 -34.30 6.31 34.20
C ARG A 155 -35.27 5.45 33.41
N THR A 156 -36.57 5.87 33.44
CA THR A 156 -37.61 5.16 32.70
C THR A 156 -37.43 5.33 31.17
N PRO A 157 -38.00 4.44 30.36
CA PRO A 157 -38.00 4.62 28.90
C PRO A 157 -38.57 5.98 28.45
N GLU A 158 -39.64 6.46 29.12
CA GLU A 158 -40.29 7.73 28.77
C GLU A 158 -39.36 8.92 29.04
N GLU A 159 -38.68 8.93 30.21
CA GLU A 159 -37.66 9.96 30.50
C GLU A 159 -36.50 9.96 29.51
N ASN A 160 -36.04 8.76 29.12
CA ASN A 160 -34.96 8.62 28.13
C ASN A 160 -35.37 9.05 26.73
N LEU A 161 -36.60 8.76 26.30
CA LEU A 161 -37.16 9.23 25.03
C LEU A 161 -37.22 10.76 24.97
N ASP A 162 -37.73 11.41 26.04
CA ASP A 162 -37.77 12.87 26.15
C ASP A 162 -36.36 13.47 26.05
N LEU A 163 -35.44 12.96 26.87
CA LEU A 163 -34.06 13.46 26.88
C LEU A 163 -33.35 13.24 25.55
N PHE A 164 -33.55 12.10 24.90
CA PHE A 164 -32.92 11.82 23.60
C PHE A 164 -33.49 12.71 22.49
N ALA A 165 -34.80 12.97 22.49
CA ALA A 165 -35.42 13.93 21.59
C ALA A 165 -34.85 15.36 21.77
N ARG A 166 -34.64 15.79 23.02
CA ARG A 166 -34.02 17.07 23.35
C ARG A 166 -32.54 17.13 22.99
N MET A 167 -31.79 16.01 23.11
CA MET A 167 -30.44 15.89 22.55
C MET A 167 -30.46 16.13 21.06
N ARG A 168 -31.40 15.52 20.33
CA ARG A 168 -31.59 15.68 18.88
C ARG A 168 -31.99 17.10 18.50
N ALA A 169 -32.77 17.79 19.34
CA ALA A 169 -33.17 19.17 19.16
C ALA A 169 -32.03 20.19 19.45
N GLY A 170 -30.87 19.72 19.92
CA GLY A 170 -29.72 20.56 20.19
C GLY A 170 -29.81 21.38 21.48
N GLU A 171 -30.68 21.01 22.41
CA GLU A 171 -30.84 21.76 23.68
C GLU A 171 -29.62 21.68 24.61
N PHE A 172 -28.82 20.62 24.48
CA PHE A 172 -27.70 20.37 25.38
C PHE A 172 -26.34 20.64 24.74
N PRO A 173 -25.34 21.13 25.49
CA PRO A 173 -23.99 21.36 24.96
C PRO A 173 -23.28 20.05 24.61
N ASP A 174 -22.22 20.17 23.77
CA ASP A 174 -21.35 19.08 23.40
C ASP A 174 -20.77 18.38 24.63
N GLY A 175 -20.75 17.05 24.60
CA GLY A 175 -20.18 16.22 25.66
C GLY A 175 -20.97 16.18 26.99
N SER A 176 -22.07 16.94 27.10
CA SER A 176 -22.87 16.98 28.36
C SER A 176 -23.74 15.75 28.56
N ARG A 177 -24.09 15.06 27.48
CA ARG A 177 -24.93 13.83 27.54
C ARG A 177 -24.52 12.86 26.44
N THR A 178 -24.72 11.56 26.74
CA THR A 178 -24.54 10.46 25.81
C THR A 178 -25.70 9.49 25.94
N LEU A 179 -26.05 8.79 24.85
CA LEU A 179 -26.89 7.58 24.94
C LEU A 179 -25.97 6.38 25.14
N ARG A 180 -26.26 5.58 26.17
CA ARG A 180 -25.49 4.35 26.47
C ARG A 180 -26.39 3.13 26.35
N ALA A 181 -25.85 2.06 25.76
CA ALA A 181 -26.49 0.74 25.83
C ALA A 181 -26.49 0.26 27.28
N LYS A 182 -27.56 -0.46 27.70
CA LYS A 182 -27.74 -1.00 29.04
C LYS A 182 -27.52 -2.49 29.01
N ILE A 183 -26.28 -2.91 29.25
CA ILE A 183 -25.85 -4.31 29.11
C ILE A 183 -25.42 -4.86 30.48
N ASP A 184 -24.12 -4.90 30.76
CA ASP A 184 -23.55 -5.45 31.98
C ASP A 184 -22.27 -4.74 32.42
N MET A 185 -22.34 -3.95 33.49
CA MET A 185 -21.17 -3.24 34.02
C MET A 185 -20.13 -4.16 34.68
N ALA A 186 -20.47 -5.42 34.92
CA ALA A 186 -19.56 -6.43 35.47
C ALA A 186 -18.93 -7.32 34.38
N SER A 187 -19.27 -7.13 33.10
CA SER A 187 -18.75 -7.94 31.99
C SER A 187 -17.22 -7.95 31.96
N PRO A 188 -16.56 -9.10 31.74
CA PRO A 188 -15.13 -9.14 31.48
C PRO A 188 -14.73 -8.42 30.19
N ASN A 189 -15.66 -8.30 29.22
CA ASN A 189 -15.48 -7.52 28.03
C ASN A 189 -15.84 -6.05 28.27
N MET A 190 -14.85 -5.17 28.24
CA MET A 190 -15.03 -3.73 28.43
C MET A 190 -16.03 -3.09 27.45
N ASN A 191 -16.18 -3.66 26.25
CA ASN A 191 -17.11 -3.13 25.23
C ASN A 191 -18.59 -3.43 25.57
N LEU A 192 -18.88 -4.33 26.53
CA LEU A 192 -20.22 -4.62 27.01
C LEU A 192 -20.58 -3.89 28.32
N ARG A 193 -19.67 -3.06 28.86
CA ARG A 193 -19.90 -2.28 30.06
C ARG A 193 -20.60 -0.96 29.74
N ASP A 194 -21.89 -1.03 29.42
CA ASP A 194 -22.75 0.08 29.04
C ASP A 194 -22.05 1.06 28.10
N PRO A 195 -21.68 0.65 26.87
CA PRO A 195 -20.96 1.48 25.93
C PRO A 195 -21.78 2.69 25.48
N VAL A 196 -21.09 3.77 25.14
CA VAL A 196 -21.71 4.94 24.50
C VAL A 196 -22.05 4.57 23.06
N ILE A 197 -23.31 4.79 22.67
CA ILE A 197 -23.83 4.51 21.33
C ILE A 197 -24.21 5.78 20.54
N TYR A 198 -24.53 6.90 21.24
CA TYR A 198 -24.71 8.24 20.66
C TYR A 198 -24.03 9.32 21.49
N ARG A 199 -23.54 10.35 20.80
CA ARG A 199 -22.89 11.54 21.41
C ARG A 199 -23.42 12.83 20.80
N ILE A 200 -23.43 13.92 21.57
CA ILE A 200 -23.73 15.26 21.08
C ILE A 200 -22.45 15.84 20.47
N LYS A 201 -22.58 16.37 19.25
CA LYS A 201 -21.51 17.05 18.54
C LYS A 201 -22.10 18.07 17.58
N LYS A 202 -22.00 19.36 17.93
CA LYS A 202 -22.58 20.47 17.17
C LYS A 202 -21.60 20.96 16.11
N VAL A 203 -21.31 20.11 15.14
CA VAL A 203 -20.46 20.38 13.98
C VAL A 203 -21.25 20.01 12.74
N PRO A 204 -21.32 20.86 11.72
CA PRO A 204 -21.94 20.52 10.44
C PRO A 204 -21.27 19.26 9.85
N HIS A 205 -22.08 18.39 9.28
CA HIS A 205 -21.62 17.19 8.59
C HIS A 205 -21.54 17.46 7.08
N ASP A 206 -20.48 17.02 6.42
CA ASP A 206 -20.23 17.35 5.01
C ASP A 206 -21.41 16.99 4.08
N ARG A 207 -22.07 15.85 4.32
CA ARG A 207 -23.19 15.40 3.49
C ARG A 207 -24.57 15.79 4.01
N THR A 208 -24.77 15.83 5.33
CA THR A 208 -26.09 16.11 5.92
C THR A 208 -26.23 17.53 6.46
N GLY A 209 -25.17 18.34 6.40
CA GLY A 209 -25.17 19.72 6.89
C GLY A 209 -25.53 19.80 8.37
N ASP A 210 -26.42 20.74 8.71
CA ASP A 210 -26.89 20.98 10.09
C ASP A 210 -28.09 20.11 10.51
N LYS A 211 -28.45 19.10 9.70
CA LYS A 211 -29.57 18.20 10.01
C LYS A 211 -29.40 17.48 11.33
N TRP A 212 -28.15 17.16 11.71
CA TRP A 212 -27.81 16.40 12.90
C TRP A 212 -26.90 17.19 13.86
N CYS A 213 -27.10 17.01 15.16
CA CYS A 213 -26.21 17.48 16.23
C CYS A 213 -25.91 16.36 17.24
N ILE A 214 -26.45 15.17 17.00
CA ILE A 214 -26.09 13.93 17.68
C ILE A 214 -25.65 12.91 16.62
N TYR A 215 -24.63 12.14 16.93
CA TYR A 215 -24.05 11.18 15.97
C TYR A 215 -23.87 9.82 16.66
N PRO A 216 -24.14 8.71 15.94
CA PRO A 216 -23.84 7.38 16.45
C PRO A 216 -22.33 7.20 16.63
N THR A 217 -21.95 6.31 17.51
CA THR A 217 -20.57 5.82 17.57
C THR A 217 -20.33 4.77 16.49
N TYR A 218 -19.06 4.47 16.22
CA TYR A 218 -18.65 3.42 15.28
C TYR A 218 -19.40 2.10 15.54
N ASP A 219 -19.42 1.61 16.80
CA ASP A 219 -20.03 0.32 17.12
C ASP A 219 -21.52 0.26 16.75
N MET A 220 -22.23 1.36 16.92
CA MET A 220 -23.65 1.42 16.56
C MET A 220 -23.86 1.54 15.04
N ALA A 221 -23.12 2.43 14.38
CA ALA A 221 -23.30 2.66 12.96
C ALA A 221 -22.86 1.45 12.13
N HIS A 222 -21.76 0.81 12.50
CA HIS A 222 -21.16 -0.29 11.76
C HIS A 222 -22.10 -1.49 11.59
N GLY A 223 -22.63 -2.02 12.70
CA GLY A 223 -23.54 -3.19 12.66
C GLY A 223 -24.85 -2.89 11.94
N TYR A 224 -25.42 -1.73 12.19
CA TYR A 224 -26.70 -1.37 11.58
C TYR A 224 -26.58 -1.05 10.09
N SER A 225 -25.49 -0.39 9.66
CA SER A 225 -25.22 -0.19 8.22
C SER A 225 -25.01 -1.52 7.52
N ASP A 226 -24.28 -2.47 8.12
CA ASP A 226 -24.12 -3.81 7.56
C ASP A 226 -25.47 -4.52 7.38
N ALA A 227 -26.35 -4.43 8.40
CA ALA A 227 -27.68 -5.04 8.34
C ALA A 227 -28.58 -4.39 7.28
N LEU A 228 -28.57 -3.05 7.18
CA LEU A 228 -29.35 -2.28 6.20
C LEU A 228 -28.90 -2.54 4.75
N GLU A 229 -27.61 -2.75 4.53
CA GLU A 229 -27.03 -3.07 3.22
C GLU A 229 -27.17 -4.56 2.85
N GLY A 230 -27.63 -5.42 3.74
CA GLY A 230 -27.74 -6.86 3.51
C GLY A 230 -26.38 -7.56 3.40
N ILE A 231 -25.38 -7.07 4.14
CA ILE A 231 -24.06 -7.70 4.23
C ILE A 231 -24.21 -9.11 4.82
N THR A 232 -23.57 -10.10 4.21
CA THR A 232 -23.58 -11.48 4.70
C THR A 232 -22.36 -11.76 5.57
N HIS A 233 -21.18 -11.28 5.12
CA HIS A 233 -19.89 -11.49 5.76
C HIS A 233 -19.24 -10.14 6.04
N SER A 234 -19.30 -9.74 7.31
CA SER A 234 -18.74 -8.50 7.83
C SER A 234 -17.28 -8.75 8.24
N ILE A 235 -16.35 -8.63 7.26
CA ILE A 235 -14.94 -8.96 7.45
C ILE A 235 -14.19 -7.73 7.98
N CYS A 236 -13.46 -7.88 9.09
CA CYS A 236 -12.68 -6.80 9.73
C CYS A 236 -11.37 -7.33 10.34
N THR A 237 -10.54 -6.44 10.90
CA THR A 237 -9.29 -6.84 11.55
C THR A 237 -9.50 -7.32 12.98
N LEU A 238 -8.53 -8.08 13.52
CA LEU A 238 -8.57 -8.62 14.90
C LEU A 238 -8.74 -7.57 16.00
N GLU A 239 -8.53 -6.30 15.70
CA GLU A 239 -8.78 -5.20 16.63
C GLU A 239 -10.24 -5.14 17.07
N PHE A 240 -11.15 -5.63 16.22
CA PHE A 240 -12.59 -5.63 16.45
C PHE A 240 -13.14 -6.95 17.02
N GLU A 241 -12.28 -7.94 17.31
CA GLU A 241 -12.74 -9.21 17.87
C GLU A 241 -13.48 -9.02 19.21
N ALA A 242 -12.97 -8.13 20.08
CA ALA A 242 -13.63 -7.80 21.34
C ALA A 242 -14.92 -6.97 21.17
N HIS A 243 -15.13 -6.36 20.00
CA HIS A 243 -16.33 -5.60 19.66
C HIS A 243 -17.46 -6.49 19.13
N ARG A 244 -17.16 -7.69 18.59
CA ARG A 244 -18.16 -8.59 17.99
C ARG A 244 -19.34 -8.91 18.93
N PRO A 245 -19.17 -9.19 20.24
CA PRO A 245 -20.32 -9.39 21.13
C PRO A 245 -21.24 -8.18 21.27
N LEU A 246 -20.70 -6.96 21.12
CA LEU A 246 -21.51 -5.75 21.10
C LEU A 246 -22.23 -5.58 19.74
N TYR A 247 -21.54 -5.90 18.65
CA TYR A 247 -22.11 -5.92 17.29
C TYR A 247 -23.33 -6.85 17.22
N ASP A 248 -23.19 -8.08 17.69
CA ASP A 248 -24.28 -9.07 17.73
C ASP A 248 -25.40 -8.58 18.66
N TRP A 249 -25.06 -8.08 19.86
CA TRP A 249 -26.04 -7.58 20.81
C TRP A 249 -26.90 -6.43 20.23
N LEU A 250 -26.28 -5.48 19.53
CA LEU A 250 -27.00 -4.36 18.93
C LEU A 250 -28.00 -4.85 17.88
N ILE A 251 -27.61 -5.75 17.00
CA ILE A 251 -28.47 -6.28 15.92
C ILE A 251 -29.59 -7.14 16.48
N ASP A 252 -29.33 -7.99 17.48
CA ASP A 252 -30.30 -8.89 18.08
C ASP A 252 -31.45 -8.17 18.80
N HIS A 253 -31.21 -6.91 19.21
CA HIS A 253 -32.19 -6.19 20.04
C HIS A 253 -33.00 -5.13 19.29
N VAL A 254 -32.86 -5.03 17.96
CA VAL A 254 -33.65 -4.13 17.11
C VAL A 254 -34.29 -4.90 15.94
N SER A 255 -35.22 -4.24 15.26
CA SER A 255 -35.88 -4.79 14.06
C SER A 255 -34.98 -4.69 12.83
N ALA A 256 -33.73 -5.18 12.91
CA ALA A 256 -32.79 -5.18 11.81
C ALA A 256 -33.24 -6.12 10.66
N PRO A 257 -33.05 -5.75 9.38
CA PRO A 257 -33.54 -6.55 8.24
C PRO A 257 -32.77 -7.87 8.05
N CYS A 258 -31.54 -7.98 8.53
CA CYS A 258 -30.75 -9.21 8.53
C CYS A 258 -29.71 -9.19 9.65
N HIS A 259 -29.05 -10.33 9.88
CA HIS A 259 -27.98 -10.50 10.86
C HIS A 259 -26.69 -10.88 10.13
N PRO A 260 -25.83 -9.90 9.78
CA PRO A 260 -24.52 -10.16 9.18
C PRO A 260 -23.61 -10.91 10.15
N ARG A 261 -22.68 -11.71 9.62
CA ARG A 261 -21.67 -12.41 10.44
C ARG A 261 -20.37 -11.63 10.46
N GLN A 262 -19.96 -11.12 11.63
CA GLN A 262 -18.63 -10.51 11.77
C GLN A 262 -17.55 -11.59 11.85
N ILE A 263 -16.47 -11.41 11.09
CA ILE A 263 -15.33 -12.34 10.99
C ILE A 263 -14.05 -11.51 11.00
N GLU A 264 -13.11 -11.86 11.86
CA GLU A 264 -11.89 -11.10 12.04
C GLU A 264 -10.67 -11.85 11.48
N PHE A 265 -9.72 -11.07 10.92
CA PHE A 265 -8.43 -11.55 10.43
C PHE A 265 -7.28 -10.63 10.87
N SER A 266 -6.05 -11.15 10.82
CA SER A 266 -4.86 -10.41 11.21
C SER A 266 -4.58 -9.24 10.27
N ARG A 267 -4.32 -8.06 10.84
CA ARG A 267 -3.85 -6.91 10.08
C ARG A 267 -2.46 -7.18 9.49
N LEU A 268 -2.11 -6.45 8.42
CA LEU A 268 -0.77 -6.45 7.86
C LEU A 268 0.12 -5.47 8.64
N ASN A 269 1.25 -5.97 9.13
CA ASN A 269 2.37 -5.16 9.59
C ASN A 269 3.59 -5.48 8.71
N LEU A 270 4.32 -4.47 8.28
CA LEU A 270 5.54 -4.61 7.49
C LEU A 270 6.77 -4.15 8.27
N THR A 271 7.90 -4.82 8.05
CA THR A 271 9.19 -4.37 8.58
C THR A 271 9.62 -3.03 7.96
N TYR A 272 10.40 -2.23 8.70
CA TYR A 272 11.00 -0.96 8.25
C TYR A 272 9.99 0.09 7.75
N THR A 273 8.74 0.01 8.22
CA THR A 273 7.62 0.78 7.71
C THR A 273 6.69 1.20 8.85
N VAL A 274 6.10 2.38 8.72
CA VAL A 274 5.09 2.90 9.65
C VAL A 274 3.70 2.61 9.10
N MET A 275 2.87 1.92 9.89
CA MET A 275 1.47 1.60 9.53
C MET A 275 0.46 2.40 10.38
N SER A 276 0.94 3.18 11.35
CA SER A 276 0.09 4.02 12.20
C SER A 276 -0.27 5.31 11.49
N LYS A 277 -1.56 5.57 11.29
CA LYS A 277 -2.07 6.80 10.68
C LYS A 277 -1.53 8.07 11.36
N ARG A 278 -1.49 8.11 12.69
CA ARG A 278 -0.96 9.25 13.44
C ARG A 278 0.52 9.50 13.10
N LYS A 279 1.33 8.45 13.03
CA LYS A 279 2.76 8.57 12.67
C LYS A 279 2.94 8.98 11.20
N LEU A 280 2.09 8.48 10.28
CA LEU A 280 2.12 8.88 8.88
C LEU A 280 1.76 10.35 8.70
N LEU A 281 0.73 10.82 9.39
CA LEU A 281 0.35 12.25 9.40
C LEU A 281 1.51 13.12 9.93
N GLU A 282 2.14 12.70 11.02
CA GLU A 282 3.29 13.40 11.60
C GLU A 282 4.46 13.55 10.61
N LEU A 283 4.73 12.52 9.78
CA LEU A 283 5.76 12.62 8.73
C LEU A 283 5.44 13.72 7.71
N VAL A 284 4.17 13.82 7.32
CA VAL A 284 3.70 14.82 6.35
C VAL A 284 3.70 16.22 6.97
N GLU A 285 3.15 16.39 8.16
CA GLU A 285 3.06 17.69 8.85
C GLU A 285 4.45 18.26 9.20
N LYS A 286 5.40 17.40 9.57
CA LYS A 286 6.78 17.82 9.86
C LYS A 286 7.65 18.00 8.60
N GLY A 287 7.13 17.73 7.40
CA GLY A 287 7.88 17.83 6.14
C GLY A 287 9.04 16.82 6.02
N LEU A 288 8.95 15.67 6.72
CA LEU A 288 9.95 14.60 6.66
C LEU A 288 9.83 13.75 5.40
N VAL A 289 8.70 13.86 4.72
CA VAL A 289 8.39 13.24 3.42
C VAL A 289 7.73 14.28 2.50
N ASP A 290 7.67 14.01 1.19
CA ASP A 290 7.11 14.89 0.15
C ASP A 290 5.57 14.84 0.06
N GLY A 291 4.89 14.52 1.15
CA GLY A 291 3.44 14.38 1.23
C GLY A 291 2.98 12.93 1.33
N TRP A 292 1.66 12.75 1.24
CA TRP A 292 1.04 11.42 1.35
C TRP A 292 1.41 10.46 0.22
N ASP A 293 1.78 10.99 -0.93
CA ASP A 293 2.21 10.28 -2.13
C ASP A 293 3.73 10.07 -2.23
N ASP A 294 4.49 10.38 -1.17
CA ASP A 294 5.95 10.14 -1.17
C ASP A 294 6.25 8.65 -1.43
N PRO A 295 7.13 8.32 -2.39
CA PRO A 295 7.49 6.94 -2.72
C PRO A 295 8.10 6.11 -1.57
N ARG A 296 8.45 6.71 -0.45
CA ARG A 296 8.90 6.03 0.78
C ARG A 296 7.75 5.67 1.71
N MET A 297 6.57 6.27 1.50
CA MET A 297 5.38 6.03 2.30
C MET A 297 4.72 4.70 1.93
N PRO A 298 4.14 3.96 2.89
CA PRO A 298 3.39 2.73 2.62
C PRO A 298 1.97 3.00 2.11
N THR A 299 1.62 4.24 1.82
CA THR A 299 0.32 4.62 1.24
C THR A 299 0.18 4.03 -0.16
N ILE A 300 -1.03 3.70 -0.57
CA ILE A 300 -1.28 3.18 -1.93
C ILE A 300 -0.86 4.22 -2.98
N SER A 301 -1.15 5.50 -2.74
CA SER A 301 -0.72 6.61 -3.59
C SER A 301 0.81 6.71 -3.68
N GLY A 302 1.54 6.54 -2.57
CA GLY A 302 3.01 6.53 -2.54
C GLY A 302 3.60 5.33 -3.29
N LEU A 303 3.04 4.13 -3.08
CA LEU A 303 3.45 2.92 -3.80
C LEU A 303 3.18 3.03 -5.31
N ARG A 304 2.02 3.60 -5.70
CA ARG A 304 1.68 3.89 -7.09
C ARG A 304 2.67 4.86 -7.73
N ARG A 305 2.98 5.97 -7.07
CA ARG A 305 3.96 6.96 -7.54
C ARG A 305 5.38 6.38 -7.61
N ARG A 306 5.71 5.41 -6.74
CA ARG A 306 6.97 4.64 -6.81
C ARG A 306 6.99 3.66 -7.99
N GLY A 307 5.87 3.42 -8.67
CA GLY A 307 5.76 2.52 -9.81
C GLY A 307 5.45 1.08 -9.45
N TYR A 308 4.94 0.81 -8.25
CA TYR A 308 4.39 -0.51 -7.91
C TYR A 308 3.16 -0.78 -8.77
N THR A 309 2.95 -2.05 -9.12
CA THR A 309 1.83 -2.47 -9.95
C THR A 309 0.67 -2.99 -9.10
N PRO A 310 -0.59 -2.75 -9.53
CA PRO A 310 -1.75 -3.33 -8.86
C PRO A 310 -1.68 -4.86 -8.78
N SER A 311 -1.25 -5.51 -9.86
CA SER A 311 -1.06 -6.97 -9.92
C SER A 311 -0.02 -7.48 -8.93
N GLY A 312 1.11 -6.77 -8.81
CA GLY A 312 2.15 -7.10 -7.82
C GLY A 312 1.64 -6.98 -6.38
N ILE A 313 0.87 -5.93 -6.07
CA ILE A 313 0.26 -5.76 -4.73
C ILE A 313 -0.79 -6.84 -4.46
N ARG A 314 -1.67 -7.16 -5.41
CA ARG A 314 -2.65 -8.24 -5.25
C ARG A 314 -1.98 -9.60 -5.07
N SER A 315 -0.94 -9.89 -5.86
CA SER A 315 -0.14 -11.10 -5.72
C SER A 315 0.50 -11.21 -4.34
N PHE A 316 1.06 -10.11 -3.82
CA PHE A 316 1.59 -10.07 -2.46
C PHE A 316 0.50 -10.34 -1.41
N CYS A 317 -0.65 -9.67 -1.49
CA CYS A 317 -1.76 -9.87 -0.56
C CYS A 317 -2.27 -11.32 -0.56
N HIS A 318 -2.33 -11.96 -1.74
CA HIS A 318 -2.67 -13.37 -1.88
C HIS A 318 -1.61 -14.27 -1.25
N HIS A 319 -0.34 -14.01 -1.49
CA HIS A 319 0.79 -14.83 -1.02
C HIS A 319 0.92 -14.83 0.51
N ILE A 320 0.74 -13.68 1.17
CA ILE A 320 0.80 -13.61 2.64
C ILE A 320 -0.40 -14.25 3.32
N GLY A 321 -1.49 -14.47 2.58
CA GLY A 321 -2.68 -15.17 3.03
C GLY A 321 -3.47 -14.44 4.14
N VAL A 322 -4.46 -15.15 4.68
CA VAL A 322 -5.37 -14.68 5.73
C VAL A 322 -5.23 -15.58 6.95
N THR A 323 -4.89 -15.00 8.09
CA THR A 323 -4.68 -15.72 9.35
C THR A 323 -5.35 -15.01 10.52
N LYS A 324 -5.50 -15.70 11.65
CA LYS A 324 -5.96 -15.13 12.94
C LYS A 324 -4.82 -14.74 13.88
N TYR A 325 -3.58 -14.75 13.40
CA TYR A 325 -2.40 -14.45 14.23
C TYR A 325 -1.71 -13.21 13.68
N ASN A 326 -1.49 -12.22 14.54
CA ASN A 326 -0.70 -11.06 14.17
C ASN A 326 0.76 -11.46 13.94
N SER A 327 1.32 -11.05 12.81
CA SER A 327 2.70 -11.25 12.43
C SER A 327 3.25 -10.01 11.75
N ILE A 328 4.56 -9.88 11.74
CA ILE A 328 5.27 -8.85 10.97
C ILE A 328 5.78 -9.52 9.69
N THR A 329 5.38 -8.99 8.55
CA THR A 329 5.79 -9.47 7.22
C THR A 329 7.02 -8.69 6.76
N ASP A 330 8.00 -9.37 6.17
CA ASP A 330 9.16 -8.70 5.60
C ASP A 330 8.75 -7.87 4.37
N MET A 331 9.16 -6.59 4.33
CA MET A 331 8.96 -5.69 3.19
C MET A 331 9.56 -6.27 1.89
N GLY A 332 10.60 -7.08 2.01
CA GLY A 332 11.22 -7.79 0.88
C GLY A 332 10.26 -8.71 0.13
N LEU A 333 9.24 -9.27 0.80
CA LEU A 333 8.20 -10.08 0.14
C LEU A 333 7.31 -9.24 -0.77
N LEU A 334 6.93 -8.03 -0.35
CA LEU A 334 6.19 -7.09 -1.21
C LEU A 334 7.03 -6.70 -2.43
N GLU A 335 8.30 -6.35 -2.22
CA GLU A 335 9.21 -6.03 -3.32
C GLU A 335 9.44 -7.23 -4.26
N ALA A 336 9.48 -8.45 -3.73
CA ALA A 336 9.63 -9.66 -4.53
C ALA A 336 8.41 -9.90 -5.42
N ALA A 337 7.19 -9.73 -4.89
CA ALA A 337 5.95 -9.87 -5.67
C ALA A 337 5.86 -8.83 -6.80
N VAL A 338 6.20 -7.57 -6.52
CA VAL A 338 6.25 -6.51 -7.54
C VAL A 338 7.34 -6.81 -8.58
N ARG A 339 8.50 -7.27 -8.16
CA ARG A 339 9.60 -7.64 -9.07
C ARG A 339 9.22 -8.81 -9.98
N GLU A 340 8.52 -9.81 -9.46
CA GLU A 340 8.05 -10.95 -10.24
C GLU A 340 7.04 -10.53 -11.31
N ASP A 341 6.11 -9.66 -10.98
CA ASP A 341 5.14 -9.09 -11.92
C ASP A 341 5.86 -8.29 -13.02
N LEU A 342 6.72 -7.34 -12.62
CA LEU A 342 7.47 -6.49 -13.54
C LEU A 342 8.45 -7.28 -14.41
N ASN A 343 9.00 -8.39 -13.94
CA ASN A 343 9.88 -9.23 -14.73
C ASN A 343 9.17 -9.85 -15.95
N LYS A 344 7.86 -10.06 -15.85
CA LYS A 344 7.01 -10.57 -16.94
C LYS A 344 6.51 -9.45 -17.86
N THR A 345 6.17 -8.30 -17.30
CA THR A 345 5.38 -7.26 -17.99
C THR A 345 6.19 -6.04 -18.43
N ALA A 346 7.28 -5.68 -17.74
CA ALA A 346 7.98 -4.44 -17.95
C ALA A 346 8.84 -4.43 -19.23
N PRO A 347 8.72 -3.41 -20.10
CA PRO A 347 9.65 -3.18 -21.19
C PRO A 347 11.05 -2.89 -20.65
N ARG A 348 12.08 -3.18 -21.45
CA ARG A 348 13.49 -3.04 -21.06
C ARG A 348 14.18 -2.00 -21.88
N PHE A 349 14.92 -1.13 -21.23
CA PHE A 349 15.69 -0.05 -21.82
C PHE A 349 17.10 -0.02 -21.23
N LEU A 350 17.97 0.83 -21.78
CA LEU A 350 19.27 1.13 -21.21
C LEU A 350 19.21 2.48 -20.48
N GLY A 351 19.92 2.56 -19.36
CA GLY A 351 20.12 3.77 -18.58
C GLY A 351 21.52 3.75 -17.97
N VAL A 352 22.12 4.89 -17.75
CA VAL A 352 23.40 5.05 -17.08
C VAL A 352 23.21 6.06 -15.96
N LEU A 353 23.35 5.61 -14.73
CA LEU A 353 23.04 6.41 -13.53
C LEU A 353 24.22 7.29 -13.11
N ARG A 354 25.44 6.75 -13.21
CA ARG A 354 26.69 7.47 -12.90
C ARG A 354 27.59 7.41 -14.13
N PRO A 355 27.43 8.36 -15.08
CA PRO A 355 28.06 8.27 -16.38
C PRO A 355 29.58 8.46 -16.33
N LEU A 356 30.29 7.59 -17.03
CA LEU A 356 31.68 7.71 -17.41
C LEU A 356 31.76 7.65 -18.94
N LYS A 357 32.44 8.61 -19.58
CA LYS A 357 32.59 8.65 -21.01
C LYS A 357 33.53 7.51 -21.49
N PHE A 358 33.14 6.84 -22.59
CA PHE A 358 34.00 5.91 -23.34
C PHE A 358 34.06 6.31 -24.80
N THR A 359 35.27 6.60 -25.31
CA THR A 359 35.47 6.95 -26.71
C THR A 359 36.09 5.76 -27.48
N ILE A 360 35.39 5.33 -28.53
CA ILE A 360 35.83 4.24 -29.40
C ILE A 360 36.82 4.83 -30.45
N THR A 361 38.09 4.44 -30.37
CA THR A 361 39.18 5.06 -31.15
C THR A 361 39.17 4.70 -32.65
N ASN A 362 38.63 3.54 -33.01
CA ASN A 362 38.53 3.06 -34.38
C ASN A 362 37.13 3.13 -34.98
N TRP A 363 36.20 3.92 -34.37
CA TRP A 363 34.87 4.13 -34.93
C TRP A 363 34.90 5.15 -36.07
N PRO A 364 34.23 4.89 -37.21
CA PRO A 364 34.19 5.85 -38.32
C PRO A 364 33.51 7.15 -37.92
N ALA A 365 34.14 8.28 -38.21
CA ALA A 365 33.62 9.59 -37.84
C ALA A 365 32.21 9.83 -38.40
N GLY A 366 31.29 10.27 -37.52
CA GLY A 366 29.90 10.60 -37.86
C GLY A 366 28.99 9.39 -38.16
N GLN A 367 29.50 8.16 -38.08
CA GLN A 367 28.67 6.97 -38.26
C GLN A 367 27.73 6.75 -37.08
N ILE A 368 26.46 6.45 -37.36
CA ILE A 368 25.47 5.99 -36.42
C ILE A 368 24.96 4.63 -36.89
N GLU A 369 25.08 3.61 -36.08
CA GLU A 369 24.56 2.28 -36.37
C GLU A 369 23.37 1.96 -35.49
N PRO A 370 22.18 1.62 -36.04
CA PRO A 370 21.05 1.17 -35.23
C PRO A 370 21.25 -0.29 -34.78
N LEU A 371 21.29 -0.53 -33.47
CA LEU A 371 21.38 -1.86 -32.90
C LEU A 371 19.99 -2.31 -32.42
N GLU A 372 19.57 -3.48 -32.89
CA GLU A 372 18.28 -4.05 -32.51
C GLU A 372 18.33 -4.70 -31.10
N ALA A 373 17.32 -4.42 -30.32
CA ALA A 373 17.12 -5.04 -29.00
C ALA A 373 15.63 -5.37 -28.75
N ALA A 374 15.34 -6.50 -28.14
CA ALA A 374 13.99 -6.84 -27.74
C ALA A 374 13.44 -5.84 -26.70
N ILE A 375 12.17 -5.46 -26.86
CA ILE A 375 11.49 -4.61 -25.88
C ILE A 375 11.29 -5.38 -24.57
N ASN A 376 10.72 -6.59 -24.66
CA ASN A 376 10.64 -7.52 -23.53
C ASN A 376 11.03 -8.93 -23.99
N PRO A 377 12.20 -9.47 -23.57
CA PRO A 377 12.60 -10.83 -23.97
C PRO A 377 11.68 -11.95 -23.43
N ALA A 378 10.86 -11.68 -22.42
CA ALA A 378 9.87 -12.63 -21.89
C ALA A 378 8.57 -12.64 -22.72
N ASP A 379 8.35 -11.59 -23.54
CA ASP A 379 7.19 -11.45 -24.42
C ASP A 379 7.65 -11.13 -25.84
N PRO A 380 7.80 -12.13 -26.71
CA PRO A 380 8.21 -11.92 -28.11
C PRO A 380 7.27 -11.02 -28.92
N GLU A 381 5.99 -10.92 -28.54
CA GLU A 381 5.02 -10.08 -29.23
C GLU A 381 5.21 -8.59 -28.95
N SER A 382 5.95 -8.24 -27.90
CA SER A 382 6.31 -6.84 -27.57
C SER A 382 7.20 -6.19 -28.63
N GLY A 383 7.82 -6.97 -29.52
CA GLY A 383 8.63 -6.48 -30.62
C GLY A 383 10.06 -6.06 -30.22
N THR A 384 10.68 -5.26 -31.13
CA THR A 384 12.06 -4.78 -30.97
C THR A 384 12.13 -3.26 -31.04
N ARG A 385 13.23 -2.70 -30.58
CA ARG A 385 13.58 -1.28 -30.68
C ARG A 385 14.98 -1.10 -31.24
N GLN A 386 15.28 0.08 -31.77
CA GLN A 386 16.59 0.43 -32.30
C GLN A 386 17.33 1.33 -31.30
N ILE A 387 18.55 0.93 -30.94
CA ILE A 387 19.44 1.69 -30.06
C ILE A 387 20.56 2.30 -30.93
N PRO A 388 20.70 3.64 -30.99
CA PRO A 388 21.77 4.27 -31.78
C PRO A 388 23.14 3.99 -31.14
N PHE A 389 24.05 3.42 -31.92
CA PHE A 389 25.45 3.17 -31.54
C PHE A 389 26.37 4.15 -32.25
N THR A 390 27.28 4.79 -31.50
CA THR A 390 28.18 5.85 -31.97
C THR A 390 29.59 5.67 -31.42
N GLY A 391 30.54 6.50 -31.85
CA GLY A 391 31.92 6.46 -31.32
C GLY A 391 32.09 7.00 -29.91
N GLU A 392 31.13 7.78 -29.39
CA GLU A 392 31.15 8.28 -28.02
C GLU A 392 30.01 7.69 -27.22
N LEU A 393 30.34 7.02 -26.15
CA LEU A 393 29.42 6.30 -25.29
C LEU A 393 29.49 6.81 -23.83
N LEU A 394 28.39 6.59 -23.11
CA LEU A 394 28.33 6.68 -21.65
C LEU A 394 28.19 5.27 -21.10
N ILE A 395 28.99 4.94 -20.08
CA ILE A 395 28.92 3.68 -19.33
C ILE A 395 28.82 3.97 -17.84
N GLU A 396 28.47 3.00 -17.00
CA GLU A 396 28.51 3.17 -15.55
C GLU A 396 29.95 3.31 -15.03
N GLN A 397 30.18 4.26 -14.11
CA GLN A 397 31.43 4.39 -13.39
C GLN A 397 31.86 3.07 -12.73
N ASP A 398 30.91 2.34 -12.15
CA ASP A 398 31.15 1.06 -11.48
C ASP A 398 31.55 -0.07 -12.44
N ASP A 399 31.37 0.12 -13.73
CA ASP A 399 31.81 -0.85 -14.76
C ASP A 399 33.30 -0.68 -15.13
N PHE A 400 33.99 0.27 -14.51
CA PHE A 400 35.44 0.47 -14.64
C PHE A 400 36.14 0.43 -13.28
N MET A 401 37.32 -0.19 -13.25
CA MET A 401 38.22 -0.19 -12.09
C MET A 401 39.66 -0.14 -12.60
N GLU A 402 40.41 0.89 -12.20
CA GLU A 402 41.78 1.09 -12.68
C GLU A 402 42.74 0.00 -12.14
N GLU A 403 42.61 -0.34 -10.87
CA GLU A 403 43.35 -1.44 -10.22
C GLU A 403 42.34 -2.57 -9.84
N PRO A 404 42.08 -3.50 -10.76
CA PRO A 404 41.04 -4.50 -10.57
C PRO A 404 41.40 -5.52 -9.49
N THR A 405 40.52 -5.67 -8.51
CA THR A 405 40.60 -6.71 -7.50
C THR A 405 40.37 -8.12 -8.05
N PRO A 406 40.82 -9.19 -7.38
CA PRO A 406 40.49 -10.56 -7.75
C PRO A 406 38.99 -10.77 -7.88
N GLY A 407 38.53 -11.35 -8.99
CA GLY A 407 37.08 -11.55 -9.26
C GLY A 407 36.37 -10.39 -9.97
N TYR A 408 37.04 -9.28 -10.23
CA TYR A 408 36.52 -8.21 -11.06
C TYR A 408 36.71 -8.54 -12.55
N PHE A 409 35.64 -8.61 -13.33
CA PHE A 409 35.64 -9.05 -14.75
C PHE A 409 35.17 -7.98 -15.74
N ARG A 410 34.95 -6.73 -15.28
CA ARG A 410 34.52 -5.61 -16.12
C ARG A 410 35.73 -4.86 -16.68
N LEU A 411 35.52 -3.62 -17.17
CA LEU A 411 36.60 -2.83 -17.78
C LEU A 411 37.69 -2.47 -16.76
N ALA A 412 38.92 -2.58 -17.23
CA ALA A 412 40.13 -2.12 -16.58
C ALA A 412 41.16 -1.83 -17.68
N PRO A 413 42.31 -1.16 -17.40
CA PRO A 413 43.36 -0.99 -18.40
C PRO A 413 43.78 -2.33 -19.05
N GLY A 414 43.73 -2.41 -20.39
CA GLY A 414 43.99 -3.61 -21.18
C GLY A 414 42.88 -4.69 -21.13
N ARG A 415 41.75 -4.47 -20.43
CA ARG A 415 40.67 -5.46 -20.38
C ARG A 415 39.51 -5.13 -21.31
N THR A 416 38.89 -6.20 -21.77
CA THR A 416 37.75 -6.17 -22.70
C THR A 416 36.45 -6.43 -21.96
N ALA A 417 35.39 -5.66 -22.26
CA ALA A 417 34.00 -5.93 -21.90
C ALA A 417 33.11 -6.00 -23.14
N ARG A 418 31.98 -6.71 -22.99
CA ARG A 418 30.93 -6.76 -24.02
C ARG A 418 29.90 -5.68 -23.75
N LEU A 419 29.69 -4.80 -24.71
CA LEU A 419 28.56 -3.86 -24.69
C LEU A 419 27.24 -4.62 -24.95
N ARG A 420 26.27 -4.42 -24.11
CA ARG A 420 24.95 -5.07 -24.22
C ARG A 420 24.34 -4.78 -25.61
N HIS A 421 23.86 -5.79 -26.32
CA HIS A 421 23.36 -5.70 -27.71
C HIS A 421 24.38 -5.23 -28.77
N GLY A 422 25.60 -4.88 -28.37
CA GLY A 422 26.62 -4.30 -29.22
C GLY A 422 27.89 -5.14 -29.38
N TYR A 423 29.02 -4.50 -29.28
CA TYR A 423 30.34 -5.03 -29.56
C TYR A 423 31.20 -5.26 -28.33
N ASN A 424 32.31 -5.98 -28.48
CA ASN A 424 33.38 -5.95 -27.48
C ASN A 424 34.15 -4.64 -27.62
N VAL A 425 34.49 -4.04 -26.48
CA VAL A 425 35.37 -2.87 -26.38
C VAL A 425 36.51 -3.17 -25.43
N THR A 426 37.70 -2.64 -25.70
CA THR A 426 38.88 -2.79 -24.86
C THR A 426 39.31 -1.43 -24.33
N CYS A 427 39.56 -1.28 -23.04
CA CYS A 427 40.09 -0.05 -22.48
C CYS A 427 41.60 -0.01 -22.66
N GLU A 428 42.11 0.94 -23.44
CA GLU A 428 43.54 1.16 -23.65
C GLU A 428 44.04 2.36 -22.86
N ASP A 429 43.33 3.50 -22.96
CA ASP A 429 43.73 4.74 -22.29
C ASP A 429 42.72 5.14 -21.21
N VAL A 430 43.23 5.70 -20.10
CA VAL A 430 42.46 6.25 -18.98
C VAL A 430 42.78 7.73 -18.84
N ILE A 431 41.83 8.59 -19.09
CA ILE A 431 41.98 10.05 -19.01
C ILE A 431 41.45 10.52 -17.68
N LYS A 432 42.26 11.32 -16.98
CA LYS A 432 41.93 11.88 -15.67
C LYS A 432 41.91 13.41 -15.72
N ASP A 433 41.13 13.99 -14.84
CA ASP A 433 41.14 15.41 -14.56
C ASP A 433 42.33 15.82 -13.65
N ASP A 434 42.46 17.11 -13.38
CA ASP A 434 43.54 17.66 -12.54
C ASP A 434 43.51 17.17 -11.07
N THR A 435 42.38 16.58 -10.64
CA THR A 435 42.22 15.98 -9.29
C THR A 435 42.63 14.50 -9.26
N GLY A 436 42.91 13.91 -10.42
CA GLY A 436 43.23 12.48 -10.57
C GLY A 436 41.97 11.61 -10.74
N ARG A 437 40.77 12.19 -10.87
CA ARG A 437 39.52 11.47 -11.11
C ARG A 437 39.45 11.04 -12.59
N VAL A 438 39.07 9.80 -12.83
CA VAL A 438 38.83 9.29 -14.19
C VAL A 438 37.58 9.95 -14.79
N ILE A 439 37.74 10.58 -15.94
CA ILE A 439 36.68 11.31 -16.66
C ILE A 439 36.36 10.70 -18.02
N GLU A 440 37.28 9.97 -18.63
CA GLU A 440 37.10 9.33 -19.94
C GLU A 440 37.96 8.08 -20.04
N LEU A 441 37.43 7.06 -20.71
CA LEU A 441 38.17 5.88 -21.17
C LEU A 441 38.24 5.92 -22.69
N ARG A 442 39.31 5.37 -23.26
CA ARG A 442 39.46 5.24 -24.70
C ARG A 442 39.93 3.85 -25.09
N GLY A 443 39.51 3.41 -26.27
CA GLY A 443 40.00 2.15 -26.83
C GLY A 443 39.17 1.66 -28.00
N PRO A 444 39.64 0.62 -28.70
CA PRO A 444 38.97 0.09 -29.91
C PRO A 444 37.75 -0.77 -29.57
N TYR A 445 36.84 -0.88 -30.53
CA TYR A 445 35.87 -1.95 -30.61
C TYR A 445 36.32 -3.04 -31.58
N ASP A 446 35.80 -4.25 -31.39
CA ASP A 446 36.01 -5.38 -32.27
C ASP A 446 34.77 -5.56 -33.21
N PRO A 447 34.88 -5.19 -34.52
CA PRO A 447 33.78 -5.24 -35.47
C PRO A 447 33.16 -6.64 -35.64
N GLU A 448 33.97 -7.69 -35.52
CA GLU A 448 33.55 -9.08 -35.74
C GLU A 448 32.81 -9.66 -34.48
N SER A 449 32.86 -8.92 -33.40
CA SER A 449 32.34 -9.43 -32.10
C SER A 449 30.82 -9.42 -31.96
N ARG A 450 30.09 -8.60 -32.75
CA ARG A 450 28.64 -8.36 -32.53
C ARG A 450 27.81 -9.64 -32.38
N HIS A 451 27.99 -10.59 -33.30
CA HIS A 451 27.24 -11.84 -33.35
C HIS A 451 27.95 -13.01 -32.67
N SER A 452 29.15 -12.81 -32.15
CA SER A 452 29.91 -13.83 -31.43
C SER A 452 29.44 -13.96 -29.97
N LYS A 453 29.53 -15.16 -29.40
CA LYS A 453 29.34 -15.32 -27.94
C LYS A 453 30.53 -14.69 -27.21
N PRO A 454 30.28 -13.92 -26.12
CA PRO A 454 31.37 -13.40 -25.30
C PRO A 454 32.26 -14.54 -24.80
N LYS A 455 33.57 -14.32 -24.82
CA LYS A 455 34.53 -15.28 -24.25
C LYS A 455 34.25 -15.46 -22.74
N LYS A 456 34.53 -16.65 -22.22
CA LYS A 456 34.40 -16.93 -20.78
C LYS A 456 35.23 -15.91 -19.99
N GLY A 457 34.59 -15.24 -19.03
CA GLY A 457 35.23 -14.19 -18.21
C GLY A 457 35.09 -12.77 -18.75
N THR A 458 34.43 -12.56 -19.91
CA THR A 458 34.10 -11.22 -20.40
C THR A 458 32.76 -10.79 -19.82
N ALA A 459 32.77 -9.69 -19.06
CA ALA A 459 31.53 -9.13 -18.51
C ALA A 459 30.71 -8.42 -19.59
N VAL A 460 29.38 -8.44 -19.44
CA VAL A 460 28.46 -7.63 -20.25
C VAL A 460 28.12 -6.37 -19.45
N ILE A 461 28.38 -5.20 -20.07
CA ILE A 461 28.05 -3.90 -19.49
C ILE A 461 27.01 -3.18 -20.36
N HIS A 462 26.21 -2.30 -19.75
CA HIS A 462 25.29 -1.45 -20.48
C HIS A 462 25.93 -0.10 -20.80
N TRP A 463 25.33 0.61 -21.73
CA TRP A 463 25.89 1.82 -22.30
C TRP A 463 24.79 2.65 -22.95
N LEU A 464 25.10 3.90 -23.28
CA LEU A 464 24.26 4.78 -24.08
C LEU A 464 25.16 5.55 -25.08
N SER A 465 24.61 5.91 -26.25
CA SER A 465 25.25 6.91 -27.12
C SER A 465 25.20 8.27 -26.43
N ALA A 466 26.35 8.91 -26.26
CA ALA A 466 26.43 10.22 -25.59
C ALA A 466 25.61 11.30 -26.32
N ALA A 467 25.54 11.22 -27.66
CA ALA A 467 24.82 12.17 -28.50
C ALA A 467 23.29 11.99 -28.48
N HIS A 468 22.78 10.80 -28.10
CA HIS A 468 21.37 10.46 -28.21
C HIS A 468 20.71 10.23 -26.83
N ALA A 469 21.50 10.10 -25.79
CA ALA A 469 21.00 9.93 -24.43
C ALA A 469 20.36 11.21 -23.90
N VAL A 470 19.28 11.07 -23.12
CA VAL A 470 18.59 12.19 -22.49
C VAL A 470 19.01 12.31 -21.03
N PRO A 471 19.46 13.49 -20.59
CA PRO A 471 19.72 13.73 -19.17
C PRO A 471 18.45 13.56 -18.33
N ALA A 472 18.57 12.94 -17.17
CA ALA A 472 17.46 12.70 -16.26
C ALA A 472 17.92 12.79 -14.79
N GLU A 473 17.03 13.19 -13.91
CA GLU A 473 17.18 12.97 -12.48
C GLU A 473 16.67 11.56 -12.15
N VAL A 474 17.43 10.81 -11.37
CA VAL A 474 17.01 9.48 -10.91
C VAL A 474 17.02 9.46 -9.38
N ARG A 475 15.92 9.01 -8.80
CA ARG A 475 15.72 8.88 -7.36
C ARG A 475 15.76 7.43 -6.94
N LEU A 476 16.72 7.12 -6.08
CA LEU A 476 16.91 5.79 -5.53
C LEU A 476 16.35 5.76 -4.10
N TYR A 477 15.23 5.08 -3.93
CA TYR A 477 14.59 4.95 -2.63
C TYR A 477 15.06 3.69 -1.90
N ASP A 478 15.27 3.82 -0.58
CA ASP A 478 15.55 2.74 0.34
C ASP A 478 14.49 2.70 1.46
N ARG A 479 14.69 1.88 2.48
CA ARG A 479 13.82 1.75 3.65
C ARG A 479 13.65 3.09 4.35
N LEU A 480 12.40 3.43 4.72
CA LEU A 480 12.11 4.67 5.44
C LEU A 480 12.71 4.66 6.86
N LEU A 481 12.77 3.48 7.48
CA LEU A 481 13.27 3.31 8.84
C LEU A 481 14.55 2.48 8.87
N THR A 482 15.39 2.72 9.89
CA THR A 482 16.60 1.93 10.17
C THR A 482 16.31 0.70 11.02
N VAL A 483 15.14 0.63 11.68
CA VAL A 483 14.71 -0.47 12.56
C VAL A 483 13.58 -1.29 11.92
N PRO A 484 13.54 -2.60 12.17
CA PRO A 484 12.49 -3.47 11.61
C PRO A 484 11.08 -3.13 12.13
N ASP A 485 10.95 -2.86 13.44
CA ASP A 485 9.68 -2.48 14.08
C ASP A 485 9.82 -1.11 14.75
N PRO A 486 9.09 -0.08 14.30
CA PRO A 486 9.12 1.25 14.91
C PRO A 486 8.42 1.32 16.29
N ASN A 487 7.85 0.23 16.76
CA ASN A 487 7.26 0.13 18.08
C ASN A 487 8.21 -0.56 19.09
N ASP A 488 9.23 -1.26 18.59
CA ASP A 488 10.28 -1.89 19.41
C ASP A 488 11.47 -0.93 19.57
N ILE A 489 11.22 0.19 20.25
CA ILE A 489 12.21 1.21 20.61
C ILE A 489 12.11 1.50 22.11
N PRO A 490 13.20 1.94 22.77
CA PRO A 490 13.18 2.27 24.19
C PRO A 490 12.10 3.30 24.55
N ASP A 491 11.46 3.12 25.71
CA ASP A 491 10.46 4.06 26.23
C ASP A 491 11.02 5.49 26.30
N GLY A 492 10.20 6.46 25.86
CA GLY A 492 10.59 7.88 25.84
C GLY A 492 11.46 8.30 24.67
N THR A 493 11.83 7.36 23.77
CA THR A 493 12.55 7.69 22.54
C THR A 493 11.60 8.28 21.50
N ASP A 494 12.00 9.40 20.87
CA ASP A 494 11.29 9.90 19.71
C ASP A 494 11.44 8.91 18.54
N TRP A 495 10.33 8.31 18.09
CA TRP A 495 10.35 7.33 17.01
C TRP A 495 10.91 7.90 15.70
N THR A 496 10.85 9.23 15.49
CA THR A 496 11.40 9.88 14.29
C THR A 496 12.93 9.76 14.22
N SER A 497 13.61 9.47 15.34
CA SER A 497 15.04 9.18 15.36
C SER A 497 15.41 7.87 14.64
N THR A 498 14.41 7.02 14.35
CA THR A 498 14.60 5.78 13.57
C THR A 498 14.48 5.99 12.06
N LEU A 499 14.18 7.22 11.61
CA LEU A 499 14.15 7.54 10.18
C LEU A 499 15.54 7.32 9.55
N ASN A 500 15.54 6.70 8.38
CA ASN A 500 16.78 6.46 7.63
C ASN A 500 17.16 7.74 6.85
N PRO A 501 18.26 8.41 7.21
CA PRO A 501 18.70 9.62 6.49
C PRO A 501 19.10 9.33 5.03
N GLU A 502 19.45 8.07 4.71
CA GLU A 502 19.83 7.63 3.37
C GLU A 502 18.65 6.99 2.61
N SER A 503 17.42 7.21 3.08
CA SER A 503 16.20 6.66 2.45
C SER A 503 15.95 7.17 1.03
N LEU A 504 16.65 8.22 0.59
CA LEU A 504 16.57 8.83 -0.74
C LEU A 504 17.94 9.31 -1.19
N ASP A 505 18.45 8.75 -2.30
CA ASP A 505 19.63 9.21 -3.04
C ASP A 505 19.19 9.80 -4.39
N ILE A 506 19.57 11.05 -4.67
CA ILE A 506 19.18 11.78 -5.88
C ILE A 506 20.38 11.90 -6.81
N LEU A 507 20.28 11.29 -7.98
CA LEU A 507 21.29 11.30 -9.04
C LEU A 507 20.90 12.29 -10.13
N GLY A 508 21.46 13.49 -10.12
CA GLY A 508 21.15 14.56 -11.08
C GLY A 508 21.88 14.48 -12.42
N GLN A 509 22.76 13.50 -12.61
CA GLN A 509 23.59 13.38 -13.81
C GLN A 509 23.30 12.10 -14.63
N ALA A 510 22.24 11.38 -14.31
CA ALA A 510 21.88 10.17 -15.03
C ALA A 510 21.50 10.49 -16.48
N HIS A 511 21.69 9.50 -17.34
CA HIS A 511 21.29 9.55 -18.73
C HIS A 511 20.49 8.32 -19.08
N VAL A 512 19.48 8.47 -19.93
CA VAL A 512 18.54 7.39 -20.27
C VAL A 512 18.27 7.31 -21.76
N GLU A 513 17.87 6.13 -22.19
CA GLU A 513 17.39 5.90 -23.55
C GLU A 513 16.09 6.69 -23.79
N PRO A 514 15.95 7.49 -24.86
CA PRO A 514 14.76 8.32 -25.11
C PRO A 514 13.44 7.52 -25.08
N ALA A 515 13.48 6.27 -25.58
CA ALA A 515 12.32 5.38 -25.61
C ALA A 515 11.76 5.05 -24.21
N ALA A 516 12.58 5.08 -23.18
CA ALA A 516 12.12 4.87 -21.79
C ALA A 516 11.16 5.97 -21.35
N LEU A 517 11.36 7.21 -21.80
CA LEU A 517 10.55 8.37 -21.40
C LEU A 517 9.17 8.43 -22.07
N THR A 518 8.98 7.67 -23.15
CA THR A 518 7.69 7.55 -23.84
C THR A 518 6.96 6.26 -23.51
N SER A 519 7.60 5.37 -22.74
CA SER A 519 7.00 4.12 -22.27
C SER A 519 6.00 4.38 -21.15
N PRO A 520 4.78 3.84 -21.22
CA PRO A 520 3.82 3.95 -20.13
C PRO A 520 4.23 3.07 -18.94
N GLY A 521 3.95 3.54 -17.72
CA GLY A 521 4.12 2.77 -16.49
C GLY A 521 5.57 2.50 -16.10
N THR A 522 5.80 1.33 -15.53
CA THR A 522 7.11 0.92 -15.01
C THR A 522 7.88 0.10 -16.04
N PHE A 523 9.17 0.38 -16.18
CA PHE A 523 10.08 -0.28 -17.10
C PHE A 523 11.37 -0.70 -16.39
N GLN A 524 12.15 -1.55 -17.04
CA GLN A 524 13.45 -1.99 -16.52
C GLN A 524 14.59 -1.23 -17.20
N PHE A 525 15.49 -0.62 -16.41
CA PHE A 525 16.84 -0.40 -16.91
C PHE A 525 17.66 -1.67 -16.71
N GLU A 526 18.12 -2.26 -17.84
CA GLU A 526 18.84 -3.53 -17.82
C GLU A 526 20.04 -3.47 -16.90
N ARG A 527 20.23 -4.49 -16.03
CA ARG A 527 21.24 -4.61 -14.99
C ARG A 527 21.06 -3.69 -13.77
N LEU A 528 20.18 -2.69 -13.78
CA LEU A 528 20.05 -1.69 -12.71
C LEU A 528 18.83 -1.94 -11.82
N GLY A 529 17.66 -2.08 -12.39
CA GLY A 529 16.40 -2.20 -11.64
C GLY A 529 15.19 -1.84 -12.47
N TYR A 530 14.06 -1.68 -11.77
CA TYR A 530 12.82 -1.19 -12.35
C TYR A 530 12.60 0.27 -11.95
N PHE A 531 12.10 1.05 -12.89
CA PHE A 531 11.94 2.50 -12.76
C PHE A 531 10.62 2.94 -13.37
N CYS A 532 10.07 4.03 -12.88
CA CYS A 532 8.95 4.72 -13.49
C CYS A 532 9.21 6.23 -13.53
N GLN A 533 8.53 6.92 -14.41
CA GLN A 533 8.56 8.37 -14.43
C GLN A 533 7.75 8.93 -13.23
N ASP A 534 8.35 9.87 -12.48
CA ASP A 534 7.67 10.51 -11.36
C ASP A 534 6.52 11.39 -11.87
N SER A 535 5.30 11.11 -11.43
CA SER A 535 4.09 11.79 -11.88
C SER A 535 3.97 13.24 -11.39
N LYS A 536 4.70 13.61 -10.33
CA LYS A 536 4.61 14.92 -9.69
C LYS A 536 5.74 15.87 -10.09
N HIS A 537 6.96 15.33 -10.22
CA HIS A 537 8.16 16.14 -10.42
C HIS A 537 8.71 16.12 -11.85
N SER A 538 8.33 15.16 -12.68
CA SER A 538 8.73 15.17 -14.10
C SER A 538 8.08 16.34 -14.84
N GLN A 539 8.90 17.00 -15.67
CA GLN A 539 8.47 18.09 -16.54
C GLN A 539 9.02 17.86 -17.95
N PRO A 540 8.39 18.41 -18.98
CA PRO A 540 8.93 18.36 -20.34
C PRO A 540 10.38 18.84 -20.38
N GLY A 541 11.29 18.01 -20.88
CA GLY A 541 12.72 18.28 -20.95
C GLY A 541 13.50 18.13 -19.63
N LYS A 542 12.82 17.78 -18.52
CA LYS A 542 13.43 17.51 -17.21
C LYS A 542 12.79 16.26 -16.59
N PRO A 543 13.05 15.07 -17.13
CA PRO A 543 12.48 13.84 -16.61
C PRO A 543 13.06 13.51 -15.23
N VAL A 544 12.17 13.12 -14.32
CA VAL A 544 12.49 12.56 -13.00
C VAL A 544 12.01 11.13 -12.95
N LEU A 545 12.89 10.21 -12.59
CA LEU A 545 12.61 8.78 -12.56
C LEU A 545 12.77 8.23 -11.14
N ASN A 546 11.78 7.49 -10.69
CA ASN A 546 11.78 6.80 -9.41
C ASN A 546 12.21 5.35 -9.59
N ARG A 547 13.17 4.87 -8.80
CA ARG A 547 13.45 3.44 -8.73
C ARG A 547 12.34 2.73 -7.97
N THR A 548 11.61 1.86 -8.66
CA THR A 548 10.54 1.04 -8.10
C THR A 548 11.10 -0.05 -7.20
N VAL A 549 11.85 -1.00 -7.78
CA VAL A 549 12.52 -2.09 -7.06
C VAL A 549 13.84 -2.44 -7.74
N THR A 550 14.75 -3.05 -7.01
CA THR A 550 16.02 -3.61 -7.52
C THR A 550 15.78 -4.92 -8.27
N LEU A 551 16.72 -5.35 -9.15
CA LEU A 551 16.63 -6.64 -9.85
C LEU A 551 16.76 -7.86 -8.94
N LYS A 552 17.45 -7.69 -7.81
CA LYS A 552 17.69 -8.74 -6.82
C LYS A 552 17.44 -8.14 -5.44
N ASP A 553 17.04 -8.97 -4.52
CA ASP A 553 17.00 -8.57 -3.12
C ASP A 553 18.43 -8.30 -2.63
N THR A 554 18.79 -7.02 -2.63
CA THR A 554 20.09 -6.54 -2.15
C THR A 554 20.12 -6.42 -0.63
N TRP A 555 18.93 -6.24 -0.01
CA TRP A 555 18.79 -6.06 1.43
C TRP A 555 19.05 -7.37 2.19
N ALA A 556 18.45 -8.49 1.78
CA ALA A 556 18.71 -9.80 2.36
C ALA A 556 20.21 -10.17 2.32
N LYS A 557 20.92 -9.72 1.26
CA LYS A 557 22.38 -9.91 1.14
C LYS A 557 23.20 -9.01 2.06
N ALA A 558 22.71 -7.80 2.36
CA ALA A 558 23.37 -6.89 3.29
C ALA A 558 23.21 -7.40 4.72
N GLN A 559 22.04 -7.86 5.12
CA GLN A 559 21.78 -8.46 6.44
C GLN A 559 22.57 -9.75 6.67
N ALA A 560 22.76 -10.59 5.67
CA ALA A 560 23.54 -11.83 5.78
C ALA A 560 25.08 -11.58 5.96
N LYS A 561 25.54 -10.32 5.91
CA LYS A 561 26.95 -9.94 6.09
C LYS A 561 27.22 -9.27 7.44
N VAL A 562 26.19 -8.98 8.24
CA VAL A 562 26.25 -8.50 9.62
C VAL A 562 26.04 -9.67 10.57
#